data_c994e69b5f491dfda51920e140bb77d4
#
_entry.id   c994e69b5f491dfda51920e140bb77d4
#
_cell.length_a   1.000
_cell.length_b   1.000
_cell.length_c   1.000
_cell.angle_alpha   90.00
_cell.angle_beta   90.00
_cell.angle_gamma   90.00
#
_symmetry.space_group_name_H-M   'P 1'
#
loop_
_entity.id
_entity.type
_entity.pdbx_description
1 polymer ?
#
loop_
_entity_poly.entity_id
_entity_poly.type
_entity_poly.pdbx_seq_one_letter_code
_entity_poly.pdbx_strand_id
1 'polypeptide(L)'
;MLHTKGHERVSYSRLLEFLVAVDKLYPTSLSLKVSLPKYAKKLHENATICFYEKDGKIVGVVAGYTENTINNAAFVSMVGVLPEYQRKGIAEELVKEFIDRANYKRLNFVHLYAVKENTPAIKLYKKLGFVEWYFENDPRPEDVHFIFYLQRKTALVTAIGSFSADIVIKNLKKNGFKVIGCDIYSRELIADAYNVSDFYQVPKVANEEEYLKALKYVCAEEKITHILPSTDIEIDFFNKYREEFEKTNIVICISPQKTLEICRNKKLQQEFIEKNVECIQYIPTKYVKECSTVPYDYPLVCKPVDGRSSQGLRYVYTKEDWEAVKTCADRDNYIVQPKIIGNIVTVDIVRSQDGEVIVAIPRLELLRTQNGAGTSVKVYTDLNLENNCKVLADKLGVIGCVNFEFLRDDEGTYYYVECNPRFSGGVEFSCLAGYDCVSNHVRAFENNKIDEFQLNRNMYIARKYEEYVTRII
;
A
#
# COMPACT_ATOMS: atom_id res chain seq x y z
N MET A 1 -22.37 30.68 5.25
CA MET A 1 -21.35 30.00 4.41
C MET A 1 -20.65 28.96 5.26
N LEU A 2 -20.54 27.75 4.77
CA LEU A 2 -19.77 26.72 5.47
C LEU A 2 -18.28 27.09 5.32
N HIS A 3 -17.62 27.48 6.40
CA HIS A 3 -16.19 27.71 6.41
C HIS A 3 -15.48 26.39 6.71
N THR A 4 -15.16 25.67 5.63
CA THR A 4 -14.48 24.35 5.67
C THR A 4 -13.11 24.40 5.01
N LYS A 5 -12.71 25.53 4.45
CA LYS A 5 -11.40 25.66 3.76
C LYS A 5 -10.29 25.95 4.75
N GLY A 6 -9.38 25.02 4.80
CA GLY A 6 -8.11 24.90 5.49
C GLY A 6 -7.51 26.20 6.03
N HIS A 7 -6.98 26.12 7.25
CA HIS A 7 -6.11 27.06 7.94
C HIS A 7 -6.71 28.21 8.75
N GLU A 8 -7.97 28.57 8.67
CA GLU A 8 -8.53 29.50 9.65
C GLU A 8 -8.97 28.75 10.92
N ARG A 9 -8.14 28.76 11.95
CA ARG A 9 -8.52 28.31 13.28
C ARG A 9 -9.54 29.27 13.85
N VAL A 10 -10.70 28.76 14.31
CA VAL A 10 -11.63 29.54 15.14
C VAL A 10 -10.86 30.08 16.34
N SER A 11 -10.90 31.39 16.58
CA SER A 11 -10.22 31.96 17.74
C SER A 11 -10.85 31.45 19.05
N TYR A 12 -10.03 31.32 20.09
CA TYR A 12 -10.50 30.87 21.41
C TYR A 12 -11.70 31.67 21.91
N SER A 13 -11.68 33.00 21.76
CA SER A 13 -12.78 33.88 22.23
C SER A 13 -14.10 33.60 21.51
N ARG A 14 -14.08 33.45 20.19
CA ARG A 14 -15.29 33.12 19.41
C ARG A 14 -15.84 31.73 19.71
N LEU A 15 -14.94 30.76 19.94
CA LEU A 15 -15.35 29.41 20.33
C LEU A 15 -15.97 29.40 21.71
N LEU A 16 -15.39 30.13 22.67
CA LEU A 16 -15.95 30.25 24.03
C LEU A 16 -17.33 30.94 24.02
N GLU A 17 -17.48 32.02 23.27
CA GLU A 17 -18.76 32.72 23.09
C GLU A 17 -19.84 31.77 22.56
N PHE A 18 -19.50 30.97 21.53
CA PHE A 18 -20.40 29.97 20.97
C PHE A 18 -20.78 28.89 22.02
N LEU A 19 -19.78 28.35 22.77
CA LEU A 19 -20.02 27.34 23.81
C LEU A 19 -20.95 27.86 24.91
N VAL A 20 -20.81 29.11 25.35
CA VAL A 20 -21.69 29.75 26.32
C VAL A 20 -23.11 29.87 25.76
N ALA A 21 -23.25 30.23 24.49
CA ALA A 21 -24.56 30.38 23.84
C ALA A 21 -25.31 29.05 23.68
N VAL A 22 -24.58 27.93 23.46
CA VAL A 22 -25.22 26.61 23.31
C VAL A 22 -25.28 25.77 24.59
N ASP A 23 -24.70 26.24 25.70
CA ASP A 23 -24.55 25.47 26.93
C ASP A 23 -25.88 24.87 27.44
N LYS A 24 -26.95 25.69 27.47
CA LYS A 24 -28.26 25.28 27.96
C LYS A 24 -29.12 24.53 26.95
N LEU A 25 -28.62 24.32 25.72
CA LEU A 25 -29.35 23.61 24.66
C LEU A 25 -29.18 22.09 24.74
N TYR A 26 -28.22 21.60 25.49
CA TYR A 26 -28.02 20.19 25.71
C TYR A 26 -28.98 19.67 26.81
N PRO A 27 -29.43 18.42 26.76
CA PRO A 27 -30.24 17.80 27.81
C PRO A 27 -29.62 17.95 29.22
N THR A 28 -28.27 17.88 29.26
CA THR A 28 -27.46 18.25 30.43
C THR A 28 -26.50 19.33 30.02
N SER A 29 -26.58 20.53 30.64
CA SER A 29 -25.70 21.65 30.30
C SER A 29 -24.23 21.26 30.36
N LEU A 30 -23.45 21.70 29.39
CA LEU A 30 -21.99 21.43 29.31
C LEU A 30 -21.27 21.95 30.55
N SER A 31 -21.69 23.12 31.06
CA SER A 31 -21.13 23.75 32.26
C SER A 31 -21.29 22.93 33.54
N LEU A 32 -22.23 21.99 33.57
CA LEU A 32 -22.39 21.05 34.69
C LEU A 32 -21.36 19.89 34.61
N LYS A 33 -20.82 19.61 33.42
CA LYS A 33 -19.86 18.52 33.19
C LYS A 33 -18.42 19.00 33.13
N VAL A 34 -18.19 20.22 32.62
CA VAL A 34 -16.85 20.77 32.37
C VAL A 34 -16.83 22.29 32.51
N SER A 35 -15.68 22.85 32.90
CA SER A 35 -15.48 24.30 32.84
C SER A 35 -15.41 24.74 31.36
N LEU A 36 -16.39 25.56 30.91
CA LEU A 36 -16.46 26.04 29.53
C LEU A 36 -15.17 26.70 29.04
N PRO A 37 -14.47 27.57 29.82
CA PRO A 37 -13.18 28.14 29.42
C PRO A 37 -12.09 27.07 29.21
N LYS A 38 -12.00 26.08 30.12
CA LYS A 38 -11.04 24.96 29.99
C LYS A 38 -11.37 24.09 28.78
N TYR A 39 -12.63 23.83 28.53
CA TYR A 39 -13.09 23.03 27.40
C TYR A 39 -12.87 23.74 26.08
N ALA A 40 -13.18 25.05 25.98
CA ALA A 40 -12.87 25.88 24.82
C ALA A 40 -11.38 25.87 24.49
N LYS A 41 -10.53 26.01 25.53
CA LYS A 41 -9.06 25.95 25.34
C LYS A 41 -8.61 24.60 24.81
N LYS A 42 -9.09 23.48 25.41
CA LYS A 42 -8.76 22.13 24.96
C LYS A 42 -9.18 21.89 23.51
N LEU A 43 -10.39 22.32 23.12
CA LEU A 43 -10.86 22.19 21.74
C LEU A 43 -10.03 23.06 20.78
N HIS A 44 -9.77 24.30 21.15
CA HIS A 44 -8.98 25.22 20.33
C HIS A 44 -7.55 24.70 20.05
N GLU A 45 -6.92 24.10 21.05
CA GLU A 45 -5.54 23.61 20.95
C GLU A 45 -5.44 22.25 20.22
N ASN A 46 -6.40 21.35 20.41
CA ASN A 46 -6.24 19.93 20.08
C ASN A 46 -7.32 19.35 19.17
N ALA A 47 -8.43 20.07 18.90
CA ALA A 47 -9.53 19.49 18.14
C ALA A 47 -9.51 19.90 16.67
N THR A 48 -10.03 19.03 15.83
CA THR A 48 -10.51 19.38 14.49
C THR A 48 -11.87 20.03 14.66
N ILE A 49 -12.01 21.28 14.21
CA ILE A 49 -13.22 22.09 14.34
C ILE A 49 -13.74 22.41 12.94
N CYS A 50 -15.00 22.06 12.67
CA CYS A 50 -15.75 22.57 11.52
C CYS A 50 -16.85 23.50 12.05
N PHE A 51 -17.05 24.64 11.43
CA PHE A 51 -18.04 25.62 11.89
C PHE A 51 -18.78 26.26 10.72
N TYR A 52 -20.00 26.67 11.02
CA TYR A 52 -20.87 27.43 10.13
C TYR A 52 -20.96 28.88 10.62
N GLU A 53 -20.64 29.81 9.74
CA GLU A 53 -20.67 31.25 10.04
C GLU A 53 -21.73 31.95 9.21
N LYS A 54 -22.46 32.85 9.86
CA LYS A 54 -23.40 33.76 9.21
C LYS A 54 -23.26 35.14 9.81
N ASP A 55 -23.13 36.16 8.95
CA ASP A 55 -23.03 37.58 9.34
C ASP A 55 -21.93 37.83 10.41
N GLY A 56 -20.76 37.18 10.26
CA GLY A 56 -19.63 37.28 11.17
C GLY A 56 -19.77 36.51 12.49
N LYS A 57 -20.91 35.84 12.74
CA LYS A 57 -21.18 35.07 13.94
C LYS A 57 -21.13 33.57 13.69
N ILE A 58 -20.49 32.80 14.56
CA ILE A 58 -20.55 31.35 14.53
C ILE A 58 -21.93 30.89 14.98
N VAL A 59 -22.62 30.16 14.10
CA VAL A 59 -23.99 29.71 14.33
C VAL A 59 -24.11 28.19 14.49
N GLY A 60 -23.04 27.43 14.14
CA GLY A 60 -22.96 26.00 14.34
C GLY A 60 -21.50 25.54 14.41
N VAL A 61 -21.23 24.52 15.22
CA VAL A 61 -19.91 23.90 15.41
C VAL A 61 -20.05 22.39 15.55
N VAL A 62 -19.16 21.65 14.90
CA VAL A 62 -18.76 20.30 15.29
C VAL A 62 -17.29 20.33 15.67
N ALA A 63 -16.94 19.75 16.80
CA ALA A 63 -15.56 19.66 17.27
C ALA A 63 -15.26 18.25 17.78
N GLY A 64 -14.08 17.75 17.43
CA GLY A 64 -13.66 16.40 17.79
C GLY A 64 -12.19 16.15 17.53
N TYR A 65 -11.73 14.95 17.76
CA TYR A 65 -10.33 14.58 17.68
C TYR A 65 -10.10 13.64 16.49
N THR A 66 -9.21 14.03 15.59
CA THR A 66 -8.82 13.27 14.39
C THR A 66 -7.32 13.04 14.34
N GLU A 67 -6.56 13.44 15.36
CA GLU A 67 -5.13 13.27 15.48
C GLU A 67 -4.77 12.58 16.78
N ASN A 68 -3.68 11.80 16.81
CA ASN A 68 -3.20 11.06 17.98
C ASN A 68 -4.31 10.19 18.62
N THR A 69 -5.14 9.57 17.79
CA THR A 69 -6.32 8.84 18.22
C THR A 69 -6.00 7.38 18.53
N ILE A 70 -6.68 6.84 19.55
CA ILE A 70 -6.60 5.40 19.86
C ILE A 70 -7.38 4.63 18.78
N ASN A 71 -6.86 3.49 18.35
CA ASN A 71 -7.49 2.60 17.35
C ASN A 71 -7.75 3.25 15.99
N ASN A 72 -7.03 4.31 15.65
CA ASN A 72 -7.22 5.04 14.39
C ASN A 72 -8.68 5.47 14.17
N ALA A 73 -9.30 6.02 15.21
CA ALA A 73 -10.71 6.40 15.25
C ALA A 73 -10.90 7.91 15.51
N ALA A 74 -11.78 8.56 14.78
CA ALA A 74 -12.18 9.93 15.10
C ALA A 74 -13.25 9.95 16.20
N PHE A 75 -13.11 10.86 17.13
CA PHE A 75 -14.11 11.07 18.20
C PHE A 75 -14.76 12.44 18.08
N VAL A 76 -16.07 12.50 17.88
CA VAL A 76 -16.84 13.77 17.95
C VAL A 76 -17.14 14.09 19.40
N SER A 77 -16.54 15.17 19.90
CA SER A 77 -16.68 15.62 21.27
C SER A 77 -17.93 16.48 21.50
N MET A 78 -18.32 17.26 20.47
CA MET A 78 -19.54 18.07 20.53
C MET A 78 -20.09 18.39 19.13
N VAL A 79 -21.40 18.56 19.05
CA VAL A 79 -22.14 19.16 17.94
C VAL A 79 -23.15 20.16 18.52
N GLY A 80 -23.13 21.40 18.04
CA GLY A 80 -24.05 22.45 18.50
C GLY A 80 -24.47 23.37 17.36
N VAL A 81 -25.73 23.82 17.38
CA VAL A 81 -26.26 24.82 16.44
C VAL A 81 -27.18 25.75 17.27
N LEU A 82 -27.03 27.07 17.09
CA LEU A 82 -27.84 28.07 17.75
C LEU A 82 -29.33 27.87 17.44
N PRO A 83 -30.26 28.11 18.39
CA PRO A 83 -31.68 27.79 18.26
C PRO A 83 -32.34 28.33 16.99
N GLU A 84 -32.05 29.59 16.64
CA GLU A 84 -32.60 30.28 15.48
C GLU A 84 -32.11 29.72 14.13
N TYR A 85 -31.07 28.87 14.18
CA TYR A 85 -30.47 28.22 13.01
C TYR A 85 -30.71 26.71 12.98
N GLN A 86 -31.37 26.14 13.98
CA GLN A 86 -31.72 24.72 13.98
C GLN A 86 -32.75 24.36 12.91
N ARG A 87 -32.83 23.05 12.56
CA ARG A 87 -33.74 22.51 11.54
C ARG A 87 -33.49 23.04 10.10
N LYS A 88 -32.35 23.65 9.86
CA LYS A 88 -31.90 24.16 8.53
C LYS A 88 -30.83 23.31 7.88
N GLY A 89 -30.60 22.09 8.37
CA GLY A 89 -29.56 21.17 7.81
C GLY A 89 -28.13 21.41 8.33
N ILE A 90 -27.87 22.50 9.07
CA ILE A 90 -26.50 22.91 9.46
C ILE A 90 -25.74 21.83 10.25
N ALA A 91 -26.40 21.15 11.22
CA ALA A 91 -25.75 20.08 11.97
C ALA A 91 -25.39 18.89 11.06
N GLU A 92 -26.25 18.56 10.09
CA GLU A 92 -26.02 17.49 9.13
C GLU A 92 -24.80 17.81 8.25
N GLU A 93 -24.70 19.02 7.71
CA GLU A 93 -23.57 19.48 6.88
C GLU A 93 -22.26 19.46 7.68
N LEU A 94 -22.29 19.95 8.94
CA LEU A 94 -21.10 19.96 9.80
C LEU A 94 -20.60 18.56 10.14
N VAL A 95 -21.51 17.63 10.46
CA VAL A 95 -21.12 16.25 10.78
C VAL A 95 -20.58 15.54 9.53
N LYS A 96 -21.16 15.76 8.34
CA LYS A 96 -20.64 15.26 7.07
C LYS A 96 -19.22 15.76 6.80
N GLU A 97 -19.00 17.07 6.97
CA GLU A 97 -17.67 17.66 6.82
C GLU A 97 -16.64 17.06 7.79
N PHE A 98 -17.05 16.80 9.04
CA PHE A 98 -16.17 16.14 10.00
C PHE A 98 -15.84 14.68 9.59
N ILE A 99 -16.85 13.96 9.06
CA ILE A 99 -16.68 12.62 8.50
C ILE A 99 -15.68 12.66 7.33
N ASP A 100 -15.83 13.63 6.41
CA ASP A 100 -14.93 13.78 5.25
C ASP A 100 -13.49 14.08 5.69
N ARG A 101 -13.31 14.91 6.72
CA ARG A 101 -11.96 15.16 7.31
C ARG A 101 -11.37 13.92 7.97
N ALA A 102 -12.18 13.14 8.67
CA ALA A 102 -11.75 11.89 9.27
C ALA A 102 -11.38 10.86 8.17
N ASN A 103 -12.14 10.84 7.08
CA ASN A 103 -11.86 10.00 5.91
C ASN A 103 -10.56 10.43 5.21
N TYR A 104 -10.37 11.73 4.98
CA TYR A 104 -9.13 12.29 4.43
C TYR A 104 -7.90 11.92 5.26
N LYS A 105 -8.05 11.89 6.61
CA LYS A 105 -7.00 11.44 7.54
C LYS A 105 -6.89 9.92 7.65
N ARG A 106 -7.65 9.17 6.84
CA ARG A 106 -7.63 7.70 6.74
C ARG A 106 -7.94 7.01 8.07
N LEU A 107 -8.82 7.59 8.86
CA LEU A 107 -9.29 6.95 10.08
C LEU A 107 -10.26 5.81 9.74
N ASN A 108 -10.40 4.84 10.66
CA ASN A 108 -11.22 3.66 10.42
C ASN A 108 -12.72 3.95 10.60
N PHE A 109 -13.04 4.82 11.56
CA PHE A 109 -14.42 5.17 11.87
C PHE A 109 -14.48 6.50 12.63
N VAL A 110 -15.68 7.07 12.64
CA VAL A 110 -16.04 8.20 13.50
C VAL A 110 -16.98 7.68 14.58
N HIS A 111 -16.74 8.02 15.84
CA HIS A 111 -17.64 7.66 16.91
C HIS A 111 -18.00 8.84 17.78
N LEU A 112 -19.14 8.72 18.48
CA LEU A 112 -19.67 9.74 19.38
C LEU A 112 -20.63 9.13 20.41
N TYR A 113 -20.88 9.89 21.44
CA TYR A 113 -21.92 9.57 22.43
C TYR A 113 -23.06 10.57 22.32
N ALA A 114 -24.27 10.07 22.41
CA ALA A 114 -25.51 10.89 22.52
C ALA A 114 -26.29 10.50 23.77
N VAL A 115 -26.70 11.50 24.52
CA VAL A 115 -27.63 11.31 25.66
C VAL A 115 -28.91 10.67 25.14
N LYS A 116 -29.43 9.62 25.81
CA LYS A 116 -30.62 8.85 25.36
C LYS A 116 -31.86 9.72 25.13
N GLU A 117 -31.99 10.79 25.90
CA GLU A 117 -33.09 11.75 25.79
C GLU A 117 -32.95 12.71 24.62
N ASN A 118 -31.76 12.81 24.01
CA ASN A 118 -31.51 13.70 22.87
C ASN A 118 -32.01 13.07 21.55
N THR A 119 -33.33 12.87 21.47
CA THR A 119 -33.99 12.30 20.29
C THR A 119 -33.65 13.00 18.97
N PRO A 120 -33.52 14.34 18.88
CA PRO A 120 -33.13 15.00 17.65
C PRO A 120 -31.72 14.62 17.17
N ALA A 121 -30.73 14.53 18.07
CA ALA A 121 -29.40 14.13 17.77
C ALA A 121 -29.32 12.66 17.35
N ILE A 122 -30.01 11.77 18.05
CA ILE A 122 -30.12 10.34 17.71
C ILE A 122 -30.68 10.15 16.29
N LYS A 123 -31.78 10.88 15.95
CA LYS A 123 -32.36 10.83 14.61
C LYS A 123 -31.38 11.33 13.54
N LEU A 124 -30.62 12.39 13.83
CA LEU A 124 -29.62 12.94 12.94
C LEU A 124 -28.51 11.89 12.66
N TYR A 125 -27.95 11.29 13.71
CA TYR A 125 -26.87 10.31 13.53
C TYR A 125 -27.34 9.05 12.79
N LYS A 126 -28.52 8.52 13.13
CA LYS A 126 -29.11 7.39 12.37
C LYS A 126 -29.36 7.74 10.89
N LYS A 127 -29.87 8.94 10.61
CA LYS A 127 -30.04 9.44 9.24
C LYS A 127 -28.72 9.51 8.45
N LEU A 128 -27.64 9.88 9.15
CA LEU A 128 -26.30 9.96 8.58
C LEU A 128 -25.61 8.60 8.39
N GLY A 129 -26.22 7.51 8.87
CA GLY A 129 -25.69 6.16 8.75
C GLY A 129 -24.84 5.69 9.93
N PHE A 130 -24.85 6.43 11.03
CA PHE A 130 -24.28 5.93 12.27
C PHE A 130 -25.13 4.78 12.80
N VAL A 131 -24.46 3.73 13.30
CA VAL A 131 -25.08 2.58 13.96
C VAL A 131 -24.76 2.59 15.44
N GLU A 132 -25.68 2.07 16.27
CA GLU A 132 -25.43 1.90 17.69
C GLU A 132 -24.37 0.83 17.91
N TRP A 133 -23.44 1.09 18.80
CA TRP A 133 -22.34 0.20 19.11
C TRP A 133 -22.29 -0.11 20.60
N TYR A 134 -22.26 -1.39 20.93
CA TYR A 134 -22.24 -1.87 22.30
C TYR A 134 -20.97 -2.70 22.51
N PHE A 135 -20.27 -2.43 23.59
CA PHE A 135 -19.13 -3.23 24.01
C PHE A 135 -19.02 -3.32 25.53
N GLU A 136 -18.42 -4.38 25.99
CA GLU A 136 -18.18 -4.59 27.41
C GLU A 136 -17.26 -3.51 27.98
N ASN A 137 -17.60 -2.99 29.17
CA ASN A 137 -16.89 -1.89 29.84
C ASN A 137 -16.91 -0.55 29.08
N ASP A 138 -18.01 -0.22 28.41
CA ASP A 138 -18.21 1.12 27.84
C ASP A 138 -18.07 2.18 28.94
N PRO A 139 -17.24 3.24 28.77
CA PRO A 139 -17.05 4.29 29.78
C PRO A 139 -18.29 5.16 29.98
N ARG A 140 -19.33 5.06 29.14
CA ARG A 140 -20.59 5.81 29.22
C ARG A 140 -21.80 4.92 28.94
N PRO A 141 -22.08 3.91 29.76
CA PRO A 141 -23.16 2.95 29.51
C PRO A 141 -24.56 3.58 29.58
N GLU A 142 -24.67 4.77 30.17
CA GLU A 142 -25.90 5.55 30.22
C GLU A 142 -26.25 6.28 28.92
N ASP A 143 -25.24 6.57 28.07
CA ASP A 143 -25.41 7.24 26.79
C ASP A 143 -25.55 6.19 25.64
N VAL A 144 -26.02 6.62 24.45
CA VAL A 144 -25.98 5.81 23.25
C VAL A 144 -24.67 6.06 22.56
N HIS A 145 -23.85 5.01 22.39
CA HIS A 145 -22.62 5.07 21.63
C HIS A 145 -22.92 4.81 20.15
N PHE A 146 -22.54 5.74 19.30
CA PHE A 146 -22.70 5.65 17.86
C PHE A 146 -21.37 5.51 17.16
N ILE A 147 -21.32 4.67 16.12
CA ILE A 147 -20.17 4.50 15.22
C ILE A 147 -20.62 4.68 13.78
N PHE A 148 -19.81 5.40 13.00
CA PHE A 148 -19.91 5.52 11.55
C PHE A 148 -18.64 4.94 10.95
N TYR A 149 -18.76 3.81 10.25
CA TYR A 149 -17.64 3.22 9.55
C TYR A 149 -17.34 4.07 8.31
N LEU A 150 -16.16 4.65 8.25
CA LEU A 150 -15.67 5.31 7.04
C LEU A 150 -15.58 4.27 5.93
N GLN A 151 -15.85 4.69 4.69
CA GLN A 151 -15.81 3.75 3.56
C GLN A 151 -14.44 3.11 3.51
N ARG A 152 -14.34 1.87 3.98
CA ARG A 152 -13.10 1.11 3.89
C ARG A 152 -12.87 0.80 2.43
N LYS A 153 -11.75 1.27 1.90
CA LYS A 153 -11.24 0.74 0.65
C LYS A 153 -11.02 -0.75 0.84
N THR A 154 -11.46 -1.54 -0.13
CA THR A 154 -11.28 -2.98 -0.10
C THR A 154 -10.16 -3.35 -1.07
N ALA A 155 -9.12 -4.00 -0.57
CA ALA A 155 -8.00 -4.48 -1.37
C ALA A 155 -8.11 -5.98 -1.59
N LEU A 156 -7.97 -6.41 -2.83
CA LEU A 156 -7.73 -7.81 -3.18
C LEU A 156 -6.22 -8.02 -3.30
N VAL A 157 -5.66 -8.86 -2.45
CA VAL A 157 -4.27 -9.33 -2.56
C VAL A 157 -4.31 -10.72 -3.16
N THR A 158 -3.62 -10.93 -4.27
CA THR A 158 -3.58 -12.24 -4.96
C THR A 158 -2.35 -13.04 -4.57
N ALA A 159 -2.39 -14.36 -4.77
CA ALA A 159 -1.32 -15.30 -4.39
C ALA A 159 -0.80 -15.06 -2.97
N ILE A 160 -1.72 -15.06 -1.99
CA ILE A 160 -1.39 -14.71 -0.60
C ILE A 160 -0.51 -15.74 0.11
N GLY A 161 -0.23 -16.89 -0.49
CA GLY A 161 0.81 -17.82 -0.06
C GLY A 161 2.24 -17.37 -0.40
N SER A 162 2.44 -16.18 -1.00
CA SER A 162 3.76 -15.65 -1.35
C SER A 162 4.49 -15.06 -0.14
N PHE A 163 5.82 -14.97 -0.21
CA PHE A 163 6.66 -14.40 0.87
C PHE A 163 6.38 -12.94 1.21
N SER A 164 5.79 -12.18 0.31
CA SER A 164 5.43 -10.77 0.54
C SER A 164 4.04 -10.58 1.13
N ALA A 165 3.18 -11.61 1.11
CA ALA A 165 1.76 -11.46 1.40
C ALA A 165 1.50 -10.99 2.84
N ASP A 166 2.17 -11.57 3.83
CA ASP A 166 1.94 -11.26 5.25
C ASP A 166 2.12 -9.76 5.53
N ILE A 167 3.25 -9.17 5.13
CA ILE A 167 3.49 -7.73 5.36
C ILE A 167 2.56 -6.85 4.53
N VAL A 168 2.19 -7.27 3.31
CA VAL A 168 1.23 -6.54 2.47
C VAL A 168 -0.13 -6.50 3.16
N ILE A 169 -0.63 -7.65 3.64
CA ILE A 169 -1.90 -7.76 4.38
C ILE A 169 -1.85 -6.91 5.67
N LYS A 170 -0.80 -7.04 6.47
CA LYS A 170 -0.63 -6.29 7.74
C LYS A 170 -0.65 -4.79 7.52
N ASN A 171 0.11 -4.28 6.55
CA ASN A 171 0.20 -2.85 6.30
C ASN A 171 -1.07 -2.28 5.65
N LEU A 172 -1.74 -3.01 4.76
CA LEU A 172 -3.05 -2.62 4.25
C LEU A 172 -4.09 -2.51 5.38
N LYS A 173 -4.16 -3.51 6.28
CA LYS A 173 -5.08 -3.47 7.45
C LYS A 173 -4.76 -2.30 8.37
N LYS A 174 -3.46 -2.06 8.67
CA LYS A 174 -3.01 -0.92 9.48
C LYS A 174 -3.44 0.42 8.86
N ASN A 175 -3.55 0.50 7.53
CA ASN A 175 -4.00 1.67 6.80
C ASN A 175 -5.51 1.69 6.50
N GLY A 176 -6.29 0.87 7.21
CA GLY A 176 -7.75 0.90 7.20
C GLY A 176 -8.43 0.18 6.04
N PHE A 177 -7.68 -0.58 5.22
CA PHE A 177 -8.29 -1.41 4.18
C PHE A 177 -9.00 -2.64 4.78
N LYS A 178 -10.16 -3.00 4.22
CA LYS A 178 -10.66 -4.36 4.25
C LYS A 178 -9.80 -5.16 3.28
N VAL A 179 -9.15 -6.24 3.72
CA VAL A 179 -8.26 -7.04 2.88
C VAL A 179 -8.92 -8.37 2.57
N ILE A 180 -9.09 -8.63 1.28
CA ILE A 180 -9.54 -9.91 0.72
C ILE A 180 -8.33 -10.61 0.14
N GLY A 181 -8.19 -11.89 0.39
CA GLY A 181 -7.10 -12.71 -0.15
C GLY A 181 -7.60 -13.74 -1.16
N CYS A 182 -6.81 -14.03 -2.18
CA CYS A 182 -7.03 -15.22 -2.99
C CYS A 182 -5.73 -15.97 -3.30
N ASP A 183 -5.87 -17.26 -3.52
CA ASP A 183 -4.78 -18.16 -3.90
C ASP A 183 -5.32 -19.36 -4.71
N ILE A 184 -4.43 -20.03 -5.43
CA ILE A 184 -4.76 -21.27 -6.16
C ILE A 184 -4.93 -22.47 -5.23
N TYR A 185 -4.35 -22.41 -4.04
CA TYR A 185 -4.46 -23.45 -3.01
C TYR A 185 -5.68 -23.21 -2.14
N SER A 186 -6.16 -24.28 -1.51
CA SER A 186 -7.29 -24.22 -0.57
C SER A 186 -6.90 -23.52 0.73
N ARG A 187 -7.89 -23.00 1.44
CA ARG A 187 -7.74 -22.17 2.65
C ARG A 187 -6.84 -22.80 3.71
N GLU A 188 -7.00 -24.11 3.93
CA GLU A 188 -6.26 -24.85 4.94
C GLU A 188 -4.77 -25.03 4.64
N LEU A 189 -4.33 -24.75 3.41
CA LEU A 189 -2.94 -24.82 2.99
C LEU A 189 -2.21 -23.47 3.07
N ILE A 190 -2.93 -22.40 3.36
CA ILE A 190 -2.41 -21.02 3.34
C ILE A 190 -2.63 -20.37 4.71
N ALA A 191 -1.55 -20.14 5.47
CA ALA A 191 -1.62 -19.50 6.78
C ALA A 191 -2.27 -18.11 6.71
N ASP A 192 -1.89 -17.27 5.73
CA ASP A 192 -2.42 -15.94 5.53
C ASP A 192 -3.90 -15.89 5.15
N ALA A 193 -4.52 -17.01 4.77
CA ALA A 193 -5.96 -17.11 4.58
C ALA A 193 -6.76 -16.84 5.87
N TYR A 194 -6.11 -16.89 7.04
CA TYR A 194 -6.69 -16.55 8.34
C TYR A 194 -6.39 -15.12 8.78
N ASN A 195 -5.51 -14.44 8.05
CA ASN A 195 -5.13 -13.05 8.28
C ASN A 195 -5.90 -12.05 7.41
N VAL A 196 -6.75 -12.52 6.50
CA VAL A 196 -7.61 -11.68 5.65
C VAL A 196 -9.06 -11.68 6.14
N SER A 197 -9.86 -10.71 5.70
CA SER A 197 -11.28 -10.63 6.06
C SER A 197 -12.08 -11.77 5.44
N ASP A 198 -11.80 -12.05 4.14
CA ASP A 198 -12.33 -13.21 3.41
C ASP A 198 -11.29 -13.77 2.46
N PHE A 199 -11.37 -15.08 2.20
CA PHE A 199 -10.45 -15.80 1.34
C PHE A 199 -11.19 -16.55 0.23
N TYR A 200 -10.68 -16.45 -0.99
CA TYR A 200 -11.21 -17.14 -2.16
C TYR A 200 -10.15 -18.03 -2.80
N GLN A 201 -10.48 -19.31 -2.98
CA GLN A 201 -9.69 -20.17 -3.84
C GLN A 201 -10.03 -19.86 -5.30
N VAL A 202 -9.01 -19.61 -6.13
CA VAL A 202 -9.16 -19.25 -7.54
C VAL A 202 -8.45 -20.24 -8.46
N PRO A 203 -8.86 -20.40 -9.72
CA PRO A 203 -8.14 -21.20 -10.70
C PRO A 203 -6.70 -20.71 -10.91
N LYS A 204 -5.84 -21.53 -11.52
CA LYS A 204 -4.51 -21.10 -11.96
C LYS A 204 -4.63 -20.06 -13.07
N VAL A 205 -3.74 -19.07 -13.10
CA VAL A 205 -3.67 -18.05 -14.16
C VAL A 205 -3.57 -18.65 -15.57
N ALA A 206 -2.98 -19.84 -15.72
CA ALA A 206 -2.93 -20.55 -17.01
C ALA A 206 -4.33 -20.87 -17.58
N ASN A 207 -5.37 -20.94 -16.74
CA ASN A 207 -6.77 -21.06 -17.13
C ASN A 207 -7.40 -19.65 -17.17
N GLU A 208 -6.93 -18.81 -18.07
CA GLU A 208 -7.21 -17.36 -18.10
C GLU A 208 -8.69 -16.99 -18.00
N GLU A 209 -9.57 -17.65 -18.75
CA GLU A 209 -11.01 -17.35 -18.77
C GLU A 209 -11.69 -17.65 -17.42
N GLU A 210 -11.36 -18.80 -16.81
CA GLU A 210 -11.88 -19.19 -15.51
C GLU A 210 -11.32 -18.27 -14.40
N TYR A 211 -10.03 -17.93 -14.49
CA TYR A 211 -9.38 -17.03 -13.55
C TYR A 211 -10.00 -15.62 -13.62
N LEU A 212 -10.21 -15.08 -14.83
CA LEU A 212 -10.87 -13.78 -15.03
C LEU A 212 -12.29 -13.77 -14.47
N LYS A 213 -13.07 -14.83 -14.73
CA LYS A 213 -14.43 -14.98 -14.22
C LYS A 213 -14.44 -15.01 -12.68
N ALA A 214 -13.54 -15.78 -12.07
CA ALA A 214 -13.43 -15.87 -10.62
C ALA A 214 -13.06 -14.53 -10.00
N LEU A 215 -12.08 -13.80 -10.56
CA LEU A 215 -11.68 -12.49 -10.06
C LEU A 215 -12.79 -11.44 -10.20
N LYS A 216 -13.50 -11.41 -11.33
CA LYS A 216 -14.66 -10.52 -11.52
C LYS A 216 -15.75 -10.78 -10.49
N TYR A 217 -16.02 -12.05 -10.18
CA TYR A 217 -16.96 -12.44 -9.13
C TYR A 217 -16.51 -11.89 -7.77
N VAL A 218 -15.25 -12.14 -7.37
CA VAL A 218 -14.70 -11.64 -6.09
C VAL A 218 -14.76 -10.11 -6.04
N CYS A 219 -14.39 -9.44 -7.14
CA CYS A 219 -14.42 -7.98 -7.21
C CYS A 219 -15.82 -7.39 -6.99
N ALA A 220 -16.84 -8.01 -7.57
CA ALA A 220 -18.22 -7.56 -7.43
C ALA A 220 -18.78 -7.86 -6.03
N GLU A 221 -18.59 -9.08 -5.53
CA GLU A 221 -19.09 -9.53 -4.23
C GLU A 221 -18.50 -8.71 -3.09
N GLU A 222 -17.17 -8.51 -3.12
CA GLU A 222 -16.42 -7.85 -2.05
C GLU A 222 -16.28 -6.34 -2.25
N LYS A 223 -16.83 -5.79 -3.32
CA LYS A 223 -16.72 -4.37 -3.69
C LYS A 223 -15.26 -3.90 -3.70
N ILE A 224 -14.43 -4.67 -4.38
CA ILE A 224 -12.98 -4.39 -4.46
C ILE A 224 -12.76 -3.02 -5.09
N THR A 225 -11.87 -2.25 -4.49
CA THR A 225 -11.43 -0.94 -4.97
C THR A 225 -10.00 -0.95 -5.50
N HIS A 226 -9.16 -1.87 -4.97
CA HIS A 226 -7.74 -2.00 -5.31
C HIS A 226 -7.37 -3.46 -5.49
N ILE A 227 -6.55 -3.76 -6.48
CA ILE A 227 -5.96 -5.09 -6.70
C ILE A 227 -4.44 -4.96 -6.59
N LEU A 228 -3.83 -5.80 -5.74
CA LEU A 228 -2.39 -5.89 -5.54
C LEU A 228 -1.90 -7.29 -5.94
N PRO A 229 -1.41 -7.45 -7.17
CA PRO A 229 -0.84 -8.71 -7.64
C PRO A 229 0.50 -9.00 -6.95
N SER A 230 0.71 -10.26 -6.54
CA SER A 230 1.92 -10.67 -5.81
C SER A 230 2.93 -11.43 -6.66
N THR A 231 2.54 -11.89 -7.86
CA THR A 231 3.39 -12.71 -8.74
C THR A 231 3.52 -12.14 -10.16
N ASP A 232 4.62 -12.47 -10.83
CA ASP A 232 4.89 -12.00 -12.20
C ASP A 232 3.83 -12.45 -13.21
N ILE A 233 3.31 -13.68 -13.08
CA ILE A 233 2.25 -14.18 -13.98
C ILE A 233 0.93 -13.45 -13.80
N GLU A 234 0.64 -12.99 -12.59
CA GLU A 234 -0.53 -12.16 -12.33
C GLU A 234 -0.34 -10.73 -12.84
N ILE A 235 0.89 -10.18 -12.75
CA ILE A 235 1.21 -8.89 -13.38
C ILE A 235 0.92 -8.97 -14.89
N ASP A 236 1.40 -10.02 -15.57
CA ASP A 236 1.18 -10.22 -17.00
C ASP A 236 -0.33 -10.35 -17.32
N PHE A 237 -1.05 -11.12 -16.50
CA PHE A 237 -2.50 -11.29 -16.62
C PHE A 237 -3.25 -9.96 -16.43
N PHE A 238 -3.00 -9.24 -15.35
CA PHE A 238 -3.68 -7.96 -15.10
C PHE A 238 -3.30 -6.88 -16.12
N ASN A 239 -2.09 -6.91 -16.65
CA ASN A 239 -1.70 -6.01 -17.74
C ASN A 239 -2.49 -6.30 -19.01
N LYS A 240 -2.71 -7.57 -19.36
CA LYS A 240 -3.53 -8.01 -20.50
C LYS A 240 -5.00 -7.61 -20.38
N TYR A 241 -5.57 -7.77 -19.17
CA TYR A 241 -6.99 -7.51 -18.89
C TYR A 241 -7.23 -6.18 -18.17
N ARG A 242 -6.28 -5.25 -18.22
CA ARG A 242 -6.31 -3.97 -17.49
C ARG A 242 -7.63 -3.22 -17.68
N GLU A 243 -8.06 -3.01 -18.92
CA GLU A 243 -9.28 -2.27 -19.23
C GLU A 243 -10.54 -2.90 -18.65
N GLU A 244 -10.57 -4.23 -18.48
CA GLU A 244 -11.73 -4.94 -17.93
C GLU A 244 -12.03 -4.55 -16.47
N PHE A 245 -10.97 -4.26 -15.70
CA PHE A 245 -11.09 -3.85 -14.31
C PHE A 245 -11.19 -2.33 -14.16
N GLU A 246 -10.46 -1.57 -14.97
CA GLU A 246 -10.50 -0.09 -14.94
C GLU A 246 -11.90 0.44 -15.28
N LYS A 247 -12.64 -0.20 -16.18
CA LYS A 247 -14.06 0.11 -16.47
C LYS A 247 -14.98 0.03 -15.25
N THR A 248 -14.57 -0.71 -14.21
CA THR A 248 -15.32 -0.84 -12.95
C THR A 248 -14.79 0.06 -11.83
N ASN A 249 -13.94 1.04 -12.16
CA ASN A 249 -13.26 1.94 -11.21
C ASN A 249 -12.36 1.22 -10.20
N ILE A 250 -11.85 0.03 -10.54
CA ILE A 250 -10.89 -0.69 -9.73
C ILE A 250 -9.47 -0.23 -10.09
N VAL A 251 -8.71 0.17 -9.11
CA VAL A 251 -7.29 0.51 -9.26
C VAL A 251 -6.47 -0.76 -9.25
N ILE A 252 -5.84 -1.11 -10.36
CA ILE A 252 -4.86 -2.20 -10.40
C ILE A 252 -3.49 -1.61 -10.09
N CYS A 253 -2.89 -2.02 -8.98
CA CYS A 253 -1.62 -1.49 -8.51
C CYS A 253 -0.43 -2.14 -9.25
N ILE A 254 -0.32 -1.89 -10.56
CA ILE A 254 0.79 -2.32 -11.43
C ILE A 254 1.27 -1.17 -12.30
N SER A 255 2.55 -1.10 -12.58
CA SER A 255 3.18 -0.07 -13.44
C SER A 255 2.53 0.00 -14.83
N PRO A 256 2.73 1.09 -15.59
CA PRO A 256 2.19 1.24 -16.96
C PRO A 256 2.65 0.11 -17.90
N GLN A 257 1.83 -0.19 -18.90
CA GLN A 257 2.08 -1.26 -19.85
C GLN A 257 3.48 -1.19 -20.48
N LYS A 258 3.91 -0.02 -20.97
CA LYS A 258 5.24 0.16 -21.57
C LYS A 258 6.37 -0.18 -20.60
N THR A 259 6.22 0.17 -19.33
CA THR A 259 7.18 -0.17 -18.27
C THR A 259 7.23 -1.68 -18.06
N LEU A 260 6.05 -2.33 -17.99
CA LEU A 260 5.95 -3.78 -17.81
C LEU A 260 6.55 -4.54 -18.99
N GLU A 261 6.34 -4.11 -20.23
CA GLU A 261 6.94 -4.72 -21.42
C GLU A 261 8.47 -4.77 -21.33
N ILE A 262 9.11 -3.70 -20.82
CA ILE A 262 10.56 -3.69 -20.59
C ILE A 262 10.91 -4.59 -19.41
N CYS A 263 10.25 -4.44 -18.27
CA CYS A 263 10.56 -5.19 -17.04
C CYS A 263 10.32 -6.69 -17.15
N ARG A 264 9.44 -7.15 -18.04
CA ARG A 264 9.16 -8.57 -18.26
C ARG A 264 10.09 -9.24 -19.29
N ASN A 265 11.02 -8.49 -19.87
CA ASN A 265 11.98 -9.01 -20.86
C ASN A 265 13.42 -8.62 -20.49
N LYS A 266 14.21 -9.59 -20.02
CA LYS A 266 15.58 -9.35 -19.53
C LYS A 266 16.52 -8.76 -20.59
N LYS A 267 16.31 -9.08 -21.88
CA LYS A 267 17.12 -8.48 -22.96
C LYS A 267 16.74 -7.01 -23.15
N LEU A 268 15.45 -6.71 -23.23
CA LEU A 268 14.97 -5.32 -23.36
C LEU A 268 15.41 -4.46 -22.17
N GLN A 269 15.45 -5.01 -20.96
CA GLN A 269 15.96 -4.29 -19.80
C GLN A 269 17.43 -3.88 -19.98
N GLN A 270 18.28 -4.79 -20.39
CA GLN A 270 19.72 -4.51 -20.59
C GLN A 270 19.93 -3.48 -21.72
N GLU A 271 19.22 -3.62 -22.83
CA GLU A 271 19.25 -2.65 -23.95
C GLU A 271 18.73 -1.27 -23.52
N PHE A 272 17.72 -1.24 -22.66
CA PHE A 272 17.17 0.01 -22.14
C PHE A 272 18.22 0.74 -21.29
N ILE A 273 18.92 0.02 -20.39
CA ILE A 273 19.98 0.59 -19.55
C ILE A 273 21.14 1.07 -20.41
N GLU A 274 21.66 0.23 -21.30
CA GLU A 274 22.75 0.58 -22.21
C GLU A 274 22.51 1.90 -22.96
N LYS A 275 21.25 2.10 -23.41
CA LYS A 275 20.87 3.28 -24.23
C LYS A 275 20.50 4.52 -23.40
N ASN A 276 20.02 4.34 -22.18
CA ASN A 276 19.34 5.43 -21.46
C ASN A 276 19.93 5.74 -20.09
N VAL A 277 20.76 4.87 -19.48
CA VAL A 277 21.18 5.00 -18.08
C VAL A 277 22.68 4.79 -17.93
N GLU A 278 23.46 5.85 -18.15
CA GLU A 278 24.94 5.80 -18.11
C GLU A 278 25.50 5.48 -16.72
N CYS A 279 24.76 5.78 -15.64
CA CYS A 279 25.23 5.60 -14.26
C CYS A 279 25.10 4.16 -13.74
N ILE A 280 24.54 3.23 -14.52
CA ILE A 280 24.35 1.83 -14.15
C ILE A 280 25.05 0.92 -15.14
N GLN A 281 25.84 -0.03 -14.63
CA GLN A 281 26.49 -1.02 -15.45
C GLN A 281 25.49 -2.10 -15.92
N TYR A 282 25.29 -2.21 -17.23
CA TYR A 282 24.49 -3.27 -17.84
C TYR A 282 25.33 -4.54 -18.03
N ILE A 283 24.65 -5.68 -18.21
CA ILE A 283 25.30 -6.95 -18.59
C ILE A 283 25.05 -7.20 -20.08
N PRO A 284 26.08 -7.28 -20.92
CA PRO A 284 25.93 -7.57 -22.34
C PRO A 284 25.08 -8.81 -22.57
N THR A 285 24.01 -8.69 -23.39
CA THR A 285 22.97 -9.73 -23.49
C THR A 285 22.62 -9.99 -24.96
N LYS A 286 22.59 -11.27 -25.37
CA LYS A 286 22.13 -11.71 -26.69
C LYS A 286 21.11 -12.83 -26.58
N TYR A 287 20.25 -12.99 -27.57
CA TYR A 287 19.46 -14.22 -27.67
C TYR A 287 20.35 -15.38 -28.13
N VAL A 288 20.19 -16.55 -27.53
CA VAL A 288 20.93 -17.76 -27.91
C VAL A 288 20.71 -18.10 -29.40
N LYS A 289 19.46 -17.95 -29.87
CA LYS A 289 19.09 -18.18 -31.28
C LYS A 289 19.83 -17.28 -32.30
N GLU A 290 20.31 -16.11 -31.88
CA GLU A 290 21.01 -15.13 -32.70
C GLU A 290 22.53 -15.42 -32.76
N CYS A 291 23.02 -16.34 -31.91
CA CYS A 291 24.45 -16.64 -31.80
C CYS A 291 24.84 -17.89 -32.59
N SER A 292 25.55 -17.69 -33.71
CA SER A 292 26.16 -18.80 -34.46
C SER A 292 27.34 -19.45 -33.73
N THR A 293 28.10 -18.63 -33.00
CA THR A 293 29.24 -19.01 -32.14
C THR A 293 29.04 -18.54 -30.72
N VAL A 294 29.93 -18.96 -29.82
CA VAL A 294 29.97 -18.43 -28.42
C VAL A 294 30.15 -16.91 -28.45
N PRO A 295 29.25 -16.11 -27.86
CA PRO A 295 29.29 -14.66 -28.03
C PRO A 295 30.20 -13.91 -27.04
N TYR A 296 30.63 -14.57 -25.96
CA TYR A 296 31.48 -14.01 -24.89
C TYR A 296 32.43 -15.08 -24.35
N ASP A 297 33.41 -14.65 -23.57
CA ASP A 297 34.32 -15.57 -22.87
C ASP A 297 33.61 -16.35 -21.75
N TYR A 298 34.08 -17.58 -21.53
CA TYR A 298 33.58 -18.39 -20.42
C TYR A 298 34.06 -17.86 -19.05
N PRO A 299 33.27 -18.03 -17.97
CA PRO A 299 31.98 -18.72 -17.90
C PRO A 299 30.83 -17.82 -18.34
N LEU A 300 29.76 -18.45 -18.85
CA LEU A 300 28.52 -17.77 -19.25
C LEU A 300 27.33 -18.20 -18.43
N VAL A 301 26.26 -17.39 -18.49
CA VAL A 301 24.96 -17.68 -17.94
C VAL A 301 23.90 -17.63 -19.03
N CYS A 302 23.14 -18.71 -19.18
CA CYS A 302 22.00 -18.78 -20.06
C CYS A 302 20.71 -18.92 -19.23
N LYS A 303 19.69 -18.12 -19.54
CA LYS A 303 18.41 -18.12 -18.79
C LYS A 303 17.26 -17.72 -19.71
N PRO A 304 16.01 -18.15 -19.39
CA PRO A 304 14.83 -17.68 -20.10
C PRO A 304 14.70 -16.15 -20.01
N VAL A 305 14.32 -15.51 -21.11
CA VAL A 305 14.19 -14.04 -21.20
C VAL A 305 13.13 -13.47 -20.26
N ASP A 306 12.06 -14.23 -20.03
CA ASP A 306 10.91 -13.92 -19.16
C ASP A 306 10.87 -14.79 -17.89
N GLY A 307 11.92 -15.60 -17.66
CA GLY A 307 12.03 -16.51 -16.52
C GLY A 307 12.02 -15.81 -15.17
N ARG A 308 11.62 -16.55 -14.12
CA ARG A 308 11.53 -16.11 -12.72
C ARG A 308 12.10 -17.14 -11.77
N SER A 309 12.41 -16.73 -10.53
CA SER A 309 12.87 -17.62 -9.45
C SER A 309 14.02 -18.55 -9.87
N SER A 310 14.94 -18.07 -10.70
CA SER A 310 16.08 -18.82 -11.27
C SER A 310 15.69 -20.09 -12.04
N GLN A 311 14.43 -20.26 -12.43
CA GLN A 311 13.97 -21.39 -13.23
C GLN A 311 14.63 -21.36 -14.60
N GLY A 312 15.15 -22.51 -15.05
CA GLY A 312 15.82 -22.65 -16.34
C GLY A 312 17.22 -22.01 -16.41
N LEU A 313 17.78 -21.53 -15.30
CA LEU A 313 19.13 -20.99 -15.27
C LEU A 313 20.15 -22.10 -15.58
N ARG A 314 21.04 -21.85 -16.52
CA ARG A 314 22.13 -22.77 -16.94
C ARG A 314 23.47 -22.04 -16.92
N TYR A 315 24.47 -22.67 -16.34
CA TYR A 315 25.84 -22.19 -16.38
C TYR A 315 26.58 -22.92 -17.52
N VAL A 316 27.41 -22.19 -18.27
CA VAL A 316 28.13 -22.66 -19.45
C VAL A 316 29.60 -22.39 -19.17
N TYR A 317 30.38 -23.46 -19.01
CA TYR A 317 31.81 -23.40 -18.73
C TYR A 317 32.68 -23.89 -19.90
N THR A 318 32.05 -24.67 -20.79
CA THR A 318 32.75 -25.32 -21.91
C THR A 318 31.97 -25.14 -23.23
N LYS A 319 32.63 -25.51 -24.33
CA LYS A 319 31.98 -25.54 -25.63
C LYS A 319 30.84 -26.58 -25.69
N GLU A 320 31.02 -27.69 -25.00
CA GLU A 320 30.02 -28.77 -24.92
C GLU A 320 28.78 -28.27 -24.21
N ASP A 321 28.93 -27.51 -23.09
CA ASP A 321 27.78 -26.87 -22.39
C ASP A 321 27.05 -25.89 -23.31
N TRP A 322 27.79 -25.12 -24.10
CA TRP A 322 27.22 -24.19 -25.07
C TRP A 322 26.39 -24.89 -26.13
N GLU A 323 26.92 -25.96 -26.74
CA GLU A 323 26.19 -26.74 -27.73
C GLU A 323 24.93 -27.40 -27.13
N ALA A 324 24.99 -27.83 -25.86
CA ALA A 324 23.81 -28.36 -25.17
C ALA A 324 22.71 -27.28 -25.00
N VAL A 325 23.07 -26.04 -24.71
CA VAL A 325 22.08 -24.92 -24.65
C VAL A 325 21.52 -24.63 -26.04
N LYS A 326 22.35 -24.59 -27.07
CA LYS A 326 21.92 -24.33 -28.47
C LYS A 326 20.96 -25.38 -29.01
N THR A 327 21.05 -26.60 -28.53
CA THR A 327 20.20 -27.71 -28.96
C THR A 327 18.97 -27.96 -28.11
N CYS A 328 18.79 -27.22 -27.00
CA CYS A 328 17.59 -27.39 -26.17
C CYS A 328 16.33 -26.89 -26.91
N ALA A 329 15.19 -27.51 -26.58
CA ALA A 329 13.91 -27.27 -27.27
C ALA A 329 13.40 -25.83 -27.13
N ASP A 330 13.72 -25.19 -26.02
CA ASP A 330 13.26 -23.84 -25.62
C ASP A 330 14.31 -22.74 -25.85
N ARG A 331 15.39 -23.05 -26.60
CA ARG A 331 16.52 -22.13 -26.89
C ARG A 331 16.11 -20.75 -27.42
N ASP A 332 15.00 -20.68 -28.12
CA ASP A 332 14.53 -19.44 -28.73
C ASP A 332 14.08 -18.41 -27.68
N ASN A 333 13.73 -18.88 -26.49
CA ASN A 333 13.41 -18.07 -25.36
C ASN A 333 14.59 -17.79 -24.39
N TYR A 334 15.80 -18.28 -24.73
CA TYR A 334 16.98 -18.09 -23.90
C TYR A 334 17.82 -16.91 -24.34
N ILE A 335 18.32 -16.19 -23.31
CA ILE A 335 19.40 -15.21 -23.45
C ILE A 335 20.71 -15.78 -22.90
N VAL A 336 21.82 -15.23 -23.37
CA VAL A 336 23.19 -15.53 -22.91
C VAL A 336 23.87 -14.23 -22.45
N GLN A 337 24.56 -14.31 -21.32
CA GLN A 337 25.31 -13.23 -20.70
C GLN A 337 26.67 -13.73 -20.18
N PRO A 338 27.72 -12.87 -20.08
CA PRO A 338 28.87 -13.17 -19.25
C PRO A 338 28.44 -13.49 -17.84
N LYS A 339 29.08 -14.45 -17.16
CA LYS A 339 28.82 -14.72 -15.74
C LYS A 339 29.56 -13.70 -14.90
N ILE A 340 28.80 -12.84 -14.22
CA ILE A 340 29.34 -11.93 -13.23
C ILE A 340 29.44 -12.67 -11.89
N ILE A 341 30.59 -12.58 -11.24
CA ILE A 341 30.84 -13.11 -9.89
C ILE A 341 30.67 -11.96 -8.92
N GLY A 342 29.81 -12.13 -7.93
CA GLY A 342 29.52 -11.06 -6.99
C GLY A 342 28.41 -11.40 -6.02
N ASN A 343 28.21 -10.51 -5.06
CA ASN A 343 27.15 -10.61 -4.08
C ASN A 343 25.84 -10.03 -4.64
N ILE A 344 24.72 -10.66 -4.31
CA ILE A 344 23.40 -10.17 -4.73
C ILE A 344 22.98 -8.99 -3.85
N VAL A 345 22.68 -7.89 -4.51
CA VAL A 345 22.11 -6.69 -3.89
C VAL A 345 20.72 -6.46 -4.48
N THR A 346 19.75 -6.32 -3.60
CA THR A 346 18.36 -6.05 -3.96
C THR A 346 17.99 -4.65 -3.49
N VAL A 347 17.29 -3.89 -4.32
CA VAL A 347 16.85 -2.54 -3.96
C VAL A 347 15.34 -2.45 -4.16
N ASP A 348 14.60 -2.27 -3.06
CA ASP A 348 13.18 -1.94 -3.16
C ASP A 348 13.05 -0.45 -3.50
N ILE A 349 12.33 -0.18 -4.57
CA ILE A 349 12.06 1.16 -5.09
C ILE A 349 10.59 1.46 -4.85
N VAL A 350 10.28 2.66 -4.37
CA VAL A 350 8.92 3.19 -4.38
C VAL A 350 8.94 4.55 -5.05
N ARG A 351 8.20 4.69 -6.15
CA ARG A 351 8.12 5.93 -6.93
C ARG A 351 6.69 6.43 -6.95
N SER A 352 6.51 7.74 -6.67
CA SER A 352 5.22 8.43 -6.86
C SER A 352 4.81 8.43 -8.34
N GLN A 353 3.53 8.62 -8.61
CA GLN A 353 3.01 8.60 -9.98
C GLN A 353 3.63 9.72 -10.84
N ASP A 354 3.83 10.90 -10.28
CA ASP A 354 4.45 12.06 -10.93
C ASP A 354 5.99 12.00 -10.99
N GLY A 355 6.61 11.12 -10.19
CA GLY A 355 8.07 11.01 -10.07
C GLY A 355 8.72 12.06 -9.17
N GLU A 356 7.96 12.89 -8.48
CA GLU A 356 8.53 13.91 -7.56
C GLU A 356 9.25 13.27 -6.38
N VAL A 357 8.75 12.12 -5.89
CA VAL A 357 9.37 11.36 -4.80
C VAL A 357 9.73 9.96 -5.27
N ILE A 358 10.99 9.60 -5.10
CA ILE A 358 11.51 8.25 -5.37
C ILE A 358 12.36 7.81 -4.18
N VAL A 359 11.99 6.70 -3.57
CA VAL A 359 12.71 6.07 -2.45
C VAL A 359 13.39 4.81 -2.95
N ALA A 360 14.65 4.60 -2.57
CA ALA A 360 15.44 3.41 -2.87
C ALA A 360 16.04 2.86 -1.56
N ILE A 361 15.85 1.56 -1.29
CA ILE A 361 16.30 0.92 -0.04
C ILE A 361 17.16 -0.29 -0.41
N PRO A 362 18.48 -0.13 -0.42
CA PRO A 362 19.42 -1.22 -0.73
C PRO A 362 19.51 -2.24 0.41
N ARG A 363 19.61 -3.52 0.04
CA ARG A 363 19.96 -4.59 0.95
C ARG A 363 20.89 -5.61 0.29
N LEU A 364 21.91 -6.01 1.00
CA LEU A 364 22.78 -7.13 0.65
C LEU A 364 22.12 -8.43 1.10
N GLU A 365 21.93 -9.36 0.17
CA GLU A 365 21.36 -10.68 0.43
C GLU A 365 22.47 -11.60 1.03
N LEU A 366 22.34 -11.96 2.32
CA LEU A 366 23.34 -12.77 3.02
C LEU A 366 23.01 -14.26 2.97
N LEU A 367 21.71 -14.59 3.18
CA LEU A 367 21.19 -15.95 3.06
C LEU A 367 19.92 -15.91 2.22
N ARG A 368 19.79 -16.90 1.32
CA ARG A 368 18.63 -17.03 0.42
C ARG A 368 18.11 -18.47 0.40
N THR A 369 16.83 -18.62 0.11
CA THR A 369 16.23 -19.92 -0.25
C THR A 369 16.74 -20.37 -1.63
N GLN A 370 16.55 -21.64 -1.98
CA GLN A 370 16.87 -22.15 -3.32
C GLN A 370 16.14 -21.42 -4.44
N ASN A 371 14.92 -20.90 -4.15
CA ASN A 371 14.12 -20.12 -5.09
C ASN A 371 14.47 -18.61 -5.12
N GLY A 372 15.55 -18.23 -4.47
CA GLY A 372 16.10 -16.88 -4.50
C GLY A 372 15.50 -15.87 -3.52
N ALA A 373 14.56 -16.25 -2.66
CA ALA A 373 14.04 -15.33 -1.64
C ALA A 373 15.04 -15.13 -0.50
N GLY A 374 15.28 -13.87 -0.10
CA GLY A 374 16.13 -13.53 1.03
C GLY A 374 15.58 -14.02 2.36
N THR A 375 16.45 -14.62 3.17
CA THR A 375 16.11 -15.05 4.55
C THR A 375 16.92 -14.31 5.60
N SER A 376 18.10 -13.75 5.23
CA SER A 376 18.89 -12.87 6.07
C SER A 376 19.54 -11.81 5.19
N VAL A 377 19.44 -10.55 5.60
CA VAL A 377 19.91 -9.41 4.81
C VAL A 377 20.63 -8.39 5.68
N LYS A 378 21.47 -7.58 5.04
CA LYS A 378 21.95 -6.31 5.60
C LYS A 378 21.33 -5.17 4.83
N VAL A 379 20.42 -4.43 5.44
CA VAL A 379 19.92 -3.15 4.90
C VAL A 379 20.97 -2.07 5.20
N TYR A 380 21.36 -1.30 4.20
CA TYR A 380 22.45 -0.35 4.32
C TYR A 380 22.24 0.88 3.43
N THR A 381 22.94 1.96 3.74
CA THR A 381 22.97 3.17 2.93
C THR A 381 24.12 3.10 1.93
N ASP A 382 23.81 3.34 0.66
CA ASP A 382 24.76 3.59 -0.42
C ASP A 382 24.17 4.67 -1.33
N LEU A 383 24.54 5.92 -1.06
CA LEU A 383 23.97 7.08 -1.75
C LEU A 383 24.19 7.05 -3.27
N ASN A 384 25.30 6.46 -3.74
CA ASN A 384 25.56 6.35 -5.16
C ASN A 384 24.58 5.36 -5.81
N LEU A 385 24.45 4.15 -5.24
CA LEU A 385 23.50 3.14 -5.72
C LEU A 385 22.05 3.67 -5.62
N GLU A 386 21.66 4.30 -4.49
CA GLU A 386 20.33 4.86 -4.29
C GLU A 386 19.99 5.89 -5.36
N ASN A 387 20.90 6.84 -5.65
CA ASN A 387 20.68 7.86 -6.68
C ASN A 387 20.62 7.26 -8.08
N ASN A 388 21.48 6.29 -8.40
CA ASN A 388 21.46 5.60 -9.68
C ASN A 388 20.14 4.82 -9.88
N CYS A 389 19.65 4.16 -8.83
CA CYS A 389 18.35 3.49 -8.83
C CYS A 389 17.17 4.47 -9.02
N LYS A 390 17.24 5.67 -8.42
CA LYS A 390 16.21 6.70 -8.63
C LYS A 390 16.18 7.17 -10.09
N VAL A 391 17.33 7.39 -10.71
CA VAL A 391 17.44 7.73 -12.14
C VAL A 391 16.86 6.63 -13.00
N LEU A 392 17.20 5.36 -12.73
CA LEU A 392 16.66 4.22 -13.47
C LEU A 392 15.14 4.11 -13.33
N ALA A 393 14.63 4.22 -12.09
CA ALA A 393 13.20 4.13 -11.80
C ALA A 393 12.40 5.22 -12.52
N ASP A 394 12.93 6.44 -12.56
CA ASP A 394 12.31 7.57 -13.26
C ASP A 394 12.27 7.34 -14.77
N LYS A 395 13.40 6.96 -15.37
CA LYS A 395 13.48 6.67 -16.81
C LYS A 395 12.63 5.49 -17.26
N LEU A 396 12.52 4.42 -16.44
CA LEU A 396 11.62 3.30 -16.69
C LEU A 396 10.14 3.68 -16.52
N GLY A 397 9.84 4.75 -15.78
CA GLY A 397 8.48 5.16 -15.49
C GLY A 397 7.74 4.16 -14.61
N VAL A 398 8.42 3.50 -13.66
CA VAL A 398 7.76 2.62 -12.68
C VAL A 398 6.83 3.44 -11.79
N ILE A 399 5.75 2.83 -11.30
CA ILE A 399 4.84 3.44 -10.33
C ILE A 399 4.72 2.49 -9.13
N GLY A 400 4.73 3.05 -7.93
CA GLY A 400 4.63 2.28 -6.70
C GLY A 400 5.90 1.50 -6.39
N CYS A 401 5.75 0.36 -5.71
CA CYS A 401 6.86 -0.47 -5.26
C CYS A 401 7.26 -1.50 -6.32
N VAL A 402 8.52 -1.48 -6.71
CA VAL A 402 9.17 -2.47 -7.57
C VAL A 402 10.50 -2.87 -6.94
N ASN A 403 11.14 -3.90 -7.50
CA ASN A 403 12.39 -4.42 -6.98
C ASN A 403 13.45 -4.50 -8.08
N PHE A 404 14.61 -3.84 -7.85
CA PHE A 404 15.79 -3.98 -8.69
C PHE A 404 16.77 -4.98 -8.08
N GLU A 405 17.35 -5.84 -8.90
CA GLU A 405 18.39 -6.78 -8.48
C GLU A 405 19.71 -6.46 -9.19
N PHE A 406 20.79 -6.50 -8.43
CA PHE A 406 22.17 -6.26 -8.89
C PHE A 406 23.10 -7.38 -8.43
N LEU A 407 24.18 -7.57 -9.17
CA LEU A 407 25.39 -8.26 -8.69
C LEU A 407 26.45 -7.21 -8.39
N ARG A 408 26.98 -7.24 -7.16
CA ARG A 408 28.09 -6.39 -6.74
C ARG A 408 29.36 -7.22 -6.72
N ASP A 409 30.32 -6.90 -7.58
CA ASP A 409 31.62 -7.58 -7.61
C ASP A 409 32.54 -7.17 -6.45
N ASP A 410 33.73 -7.75 -6.38
CA ASP A 410 34.72 -7.48 -5.34
C ASP A 410 35.35 -6.08 -5.46
N GLU A 411 35.26 -5.44 -6.62
CA GLU A 411 35.69 -4.06 -6.85
C GLU A 411 34.63 -3.04 -6.45
N GLY A 412 33.42 -3.52 -6.13
CA GLY A 412 32.29 -2.69 -5.70
C GLY A 412 31.40 -2.21 -6.84
N THR A 413 31.60 -2.69 -8.06
CA THR A 413 30.78 -2.36 -9.23
C THR A 413 29.44 -3.06 -9.15
N TYR A 414 28.36 -2.33 -9.43
CA TYR A 414 26.99 -2.85 -9.46
C TYR A 414 26.55 -3.15 -10.89
N TYR A 415 26.37 -4.43 -11.22
CA TYR A 415 25.85 -4.89 -12.50
C TYR A 415 24.34 -5.14 -12.37
N TYR A 416 23.55 -4.47 -13.16
CA TYR A 416 22.10 -4.64 -13.16
C TYR A 416 21.68 -6.01 -13.69
N VAL A 417 20.84 -6.71 -12.94
CA VAL A 417 20.36 -8.05 -13.31
C VAL A 417 18.94 -7.97 -13.87
N GLU A 418 17.99 -7.40 -13.11
CA GLU A 418 16.58 -7.30 -13.51
C GLU A 418 15.77 -6.35 -12.64
N CYS A 419 14.61 -5.95 -13.15
CA CYS A 419 13.51 -5.35 -12.40
C CYS A 419 12.37 -6.35 -12.26
N ASN A 420 11.94 -6.59 -11.04
CA ASN A 420 10.69 -7.28 -10.74
C ASN A 420 9.62 -6.22 -10.46
N PRO A 421 8.62 -6.00 -11.34
CA PRO A 421 7.67 -4.89 -11.23
C PRO A 421 6.55 -5.17 -10.22
N ARG A 422 6.90 -5.65 -9.05
CA ARG A 422 6.05 -6.04 -7.92
C ARG A 422 6.83 -5.97 -6.61
N PHE A 423 6.12 -6.21 -5.51
CA PHE A 423 6.79 -6.42 -4.22
C PHE A 423 7.78 -7.57 -4.29
N SER A 424 8.99 -7.35 -3.77
CA SER A 424 9.97 -8.42 -3.60
C SER A 424 9.53 -9.38 -2.50
N GLY A 425 10.00 -10.62 -2.54
CA GLY A 425 9.83 -11.54 -1.42
C GLY A 425 10.47 -11.05 -0.10
N GLY A 426 11.30 -10.02 -0.17
CA GLY A 426 11.97 -9.38 0.95
C GLY A 426 11.46 -7.97 1.28
N VAL A 427 10.34 -7.51 0.73
CA VAL A 427 9.81 -6.16 0.99
C VAL A 427 9.57 -5.87 2.47
N GLU A 428 9.30 -6.90 3.27
CA GLU A 428 9.19 -6.79 4.72
C GLU A 428 10.46 -6.22 5.36
N PHE A 429 11.64 -6.57 4.86
CA PHE A 429 12.91 -6.03 5.37
C PHE A 429 12.99 -4.51 5.21
N SER A 430 12.51 -3.97 4.09
CA SER A 430 12.42 -2.53 3.87
C SER A 430 11.38 -1.87 4.77
N CYS A 431 10.25 -2.55 5.04
CA CYS A 431 9.24 -2.08 5.99
C CYS A 431 9.79 -2.05 7.43
N LEU A 432 10.54 -3.09 7.85
CA LEU A 432 11.20 -3.15 9.15
C LEU A 432 12.34 -2.14 9.28
N ALA A 433 12.96 -1.74 8.18
CA ALA A 433 13.95 -0.67 8.15
C ALA A 433 13.34 0.72 8.37
N GLY A 434 12.01 0.84 8.37
CA GLY A 434 11.29 2.05 8.75
C GLY A 434 10.46 2.70 7.64
N TYR A 435 10.41 2.12 6.44
CA TYR A 435 9.62 2.66 5.33
C TYR A 435 8.46 1.76 4.95
N ASP A 436 7.24 2.22 5.11
CA ASP A 436 6.04 1.47 4.71
C ASP A 436 5.89 1.43 3.18
N CYS A 437 6.60 0.49 2.55
CA CYS A 437 6.55 0.29 1.10
C CYS A 437 5.13 0.02 0.59
N VAL A 438 4.29 -0.67 1.37
CA VAL A 438 2.94 -1.08 0.96
C VAL A 438 1.99 0.12 0.92
N SER A 439 1.97 0.92 1.98
CA SER A 439 1.12 2.11 2.03
C SER A 439 1.52 3.13 0.97
N ASN A 440 2.82 3.35 0.79
CA ASN A 440 3.32 4.27 -0.22
C ASN A 440 3.11 3.75 -1.65
N HIS A 441 3.15 2.42 -1.86
CA HIS A 441 2.75 1.81 -3.13
C HIS A 441 1.29 2.15 -3.49
N VAL A 442 0.35 1.93 -2.58
CA VAL A 442 -1.06 2.26 -2.85
C VAL A 442 -1.26 3.75 -3.06
N ARG A 443 -0.64 4.61 -2.24
CA ARG A 443 -0.69 6.07 -2.40
C ARG A 443 -0.23 6.53 -3.78
N ALA A 444 0.83 5.92 -4.32
CA ALA A 444 1.32 6.23 -5.65
C ALA A 444 0.25 5.99 -6.73
N PHE A 445 -0.51 4.88 -6.63
CA PHE A 445 -1.60 4.59 -7.58
C PHE A 445 -2.87 5.42 -7.35
N GLU A 446 -3.02 6.00 -6.18
CA GLU A 446 -4.10 6.94 -5.87
C GLU A 446 -3.74 8.38 -6.22
N ASN A 447 -2.58 8.62 -6.83
CA ASN A 447 -2.04 9.95 -7.07
C ASN A 447 -1.93 10.81 -5.79
N ASN A 448 -1.65 10.14 -4.67
CA ASN A 448 -1.40 10.79 -3.38
C ASN A 448 0.09 10.92 -3.12
N LYS A 449 0.47 11.93 -2.34
CA LYS A 449 1.87 12.12 -1.94
C LYS A 449 2.37 10.90 -1.17
N ILE A 450 3.51 10.36 -1.57
CA ILE A 450 4.24 9.31 -0.83
C ILE A 450 5.25 9.96 0.13
N ASP A 451 5.63 9.18 1.16
CA ASP A 451 6.56 9.67 2.17
C ASP A 451 7.99 9.66 1.61
N GLU A 452 8.77 10.69 1.92
CA GLU A 452 10.20 10.67 1.73
C GLU A 452 10.87 9.78 2.78
N PHE A 453 12.00 9.18 2.44
CA PHE A 453 12.72 8.30 3.37
C PHE A 453 14.22 8.35 3.15
N GLN A 454 14.95 8.32 4.25
CA GLN A 454 16.38 8.09 4.29
C GLN A 454 16.69 7.15 5.45
N LEU A 455 17.45 6.09 5.17
CA LEU A 455 17.84 5.13 6.20
C LEU A 455 18.80 5.78 7.20
N ASN A 456 18.46 5.75 8.48
CA ASN A 456 19.23 6.39 9.55
C ASN A 456 20.43 5.54 10.04
N ARG A 457 20.36 4.21 9.85
CA ARG A 457 21.39 3.27 10.30
C ARG A 457 21.32 1.96 9.53
N ASN A 458 22.48 1.37 9.28
CA ASN A 458 22.56 0.02 8.74
C ASN A 458 22.07 -1.00 9.75
N MET A 459 21.43 -2.08 9.29
CA MET A 459 20.92 -3.12 10.17
C MET A 459 20.96 -4.50 9.51
N TYR A 460 21.13 -5.53 10.34
CA TYR A 460 20.92 -6.92 9.94
C TYR A 460 19.51 -7.33 10.30
N ILE A 461 18.81 -7.96 9.37
CA ILE A 461 17.45 -8.45 9.58
C ILE A 461 17.42 -9.90 9.11
N ALA A 462 16.86 -10.79 9.93
CA ALA A 462 16.67 -12.19 9.60
C ALA A 462 15.22 -12.59 9.73
N ARG A 463 14.74 -13.44 8.80
CA ARG A 463 13.37 -13.96 8.80
C ARG A 463 13.24 -15.13 9.77
N LYS A 464 12.15 -15.15 10.49
CA LYS A 464 11.70 -16.27 11.29
C LYS A 464 10.50 -16.91 10.60
N TYR A 465 10.41 -18.23 10.62
CA TYR A 465 9.21 -18.96 10.22
C TYR A 465 8.36 -19.24 11.45
N GLU A 466 7.04 -19.24 11.28
CA GLU A 466 6.06 -19.54 12.31
C GLU A 466 4.99 -20.46 11.75
N GLU A 467 4.67 -21.52 12.46
CA GLU A 467 3.72 -22.54 12.05
C GLU A 467 2.33 -22.26 12.63
N TYR A 468 1.31 -22.52 11.85
CA TYR A 468 -0.09 -22.34 12.23
C TYR A 468 -0.88 -23.64 12.06
N VAL A 469 -1.71 -23.98 13.07
CA VAL A 469 -2.72 -25.02 12.92
C VAL A 469 -3.89 -24.41 12.16
N THR A 470 -4.00 -24.73 10.89
CA THR A 470 -5.01 -24.15 9.98
C THR A 470 -6.32 -24.97 10.00
N ARG A 471 -6.30 -26.25 10.38
CA ARG A 471 -7.49 -27.10 10.50
C ARG A 471 -7.23 -28.28 11.43
N ILE A 472 -8.23 -28.63 12.22
CA ILE A 472 -8.31 -29.89 12.98
C ILE A 472 -9.35 -30.76 12.27
N ILE A 473 -9.01 -32.03 12.00
CA ILE A 473 -9.88 -33.00 11.29
C ILE A 473 -10.44 -33.98 12.29
#